data_4570172fc19466e2ed1afd12a90e1d9f
#
_entry.id   4570172fc19466e2ed1afd12a90e1d9f
#
_cell.length_a   1.000
_cell.length_b   1.000
_cell.length_c   1.000
_cell.angle_alpha   90.00
_cell.angle_beta   90.00
_cell.angle_gamma   90.00
#
_symmetry.space_group_name_H-M   'P 1'
#
loop_
_entity.id
_entity.type
_entity.pdbx_description
1 polymer ?
#
loop_
_entity_poly.entity_id
_entity_poly.type
_entity_poly.pdbx_seq_one_letter_code
_entity_poly.pdbx_strand_id
1 'polypeptide(L)'
;EFESLNWRSIEMAKQFTAVQVFKARAAFDQAGRTIDLFLSDYECILSPVTAAPPPLIGAMTLNQPYEDFVKVAMMASPFTALFNMSGHPAMSVPLHWNAQQIPIGAQFAGRYGDEDTLFALAAQLEQAAPWKNKRPKD
;
A
#
# COMPACT_ATOMS: atom_id res chain seq x y z
N GLU A 1 -3.53 -5.91 26.85
CA GLU A 1 -2.83 -7.11 26.34
C GLU A 1 -2.50 -6.87 24.87
N PHE A 2 -1.32 -7.34 24.42
CA PHE A 2 -0.94 -7.29 23.01
C PHE A 2 -1.32 -8.62 22.34
N GLU A 3 -1.69 -8.56 21.08
CA GLU A 3 -1.98 -9.72 20.26
C GLU A 3 -0.72 -10.57 20.01
N SER A 4 -0.91 -11.85 19.73
CA SER A 4 0.18 -12.83 19.61
C SER A 4 1.21 -12.48 18.53
N LEU A 5 0.79 -11.90 17.41
CA LEU A 5 1.70 -11.49 16.34
C LEU A 5 2.55 -10.27 16.72
N ASN A 6 2.05 -9.36 17.56
CA ASN A 6 2.84 -8.26 18.09
C ASN A 6 3.96 -8.78 19.00
N TRP A 7 3.67 -9.75 19.90
CA TRP A 7 4.69 -10.41 20.70
C TRP A 7 5.74 -11.11 19.86
N ARG A 8 5.34 -11.85 18.83
CA ARG A 8 6.26 -12.49 17.89
C ARG A 8 7.17 -11.45 17.22
N SER A 9 6.64 -10.33 16.77
CA SER A 9 7.41 -9.25 16.14
C SER A 9 8.46 -8.67 17.09
N ILE A 10 8.11 -8.48 18.38
CA ILE A 10 9.04 -8.01 19.41
C ILE A 10 10.19 -9.02 19.61
N GLU A 11 9.87 -10.30 19.72
CA GLU A 11 10.90 -11.33 19.91
C GLU A 11 11.82 -11.47 18.68
N MET A 12 11.27 -11.36 17.47
CA MET A 12 12.07 -11.32 16.25
C MET A 12 12.97 -10.09 16.19
N ALA A 13 12.47 -8.93 16.60
CA ALA A 13 13.22 -7.68 16.56
C ALA A 13 14.49 -7.73 17.45
N LYS A 14 14.46 -8.46 18.56
CA LYS A 14 15.63 -8.66 19.45
C LYS A 14 16.81 -9.38 18.78
N GLN A 15 16.55 -10.07 17.67
CA GLN A 15 17.58 -10.83 16.96
C GLN A 15 18.33 -9.98 15.93
N PHE A 16 17.85 -8.79 15.60
CA PHE A 16 18.49 -7.92 14.61
C PHE A 16 19.54 -7.02 15.25
N THR A 17 20.71 -6.96 14.60
CA THR A 17 21.76 -6.02 14.95
C THR A 17 21.49 -4.63 14.35
N ALA A 18 22.05 -3.59 14.96
CA ALA A 18 21.98 -2.23 14.40
C ALA A 18 22.51 -2.15 12.97
N VAL A 19 23.55 -2.95 12.62
CA VAL A 19 24.12 -3.02 11.28
C VAL A 19 23.09 -3.57 10.27
N GLN A 20 22.33 -4.59 10.66
CA GLN A 20 21.27 -5.15 9.77
C GLN A 20 20.15 -4.16 9.55
N VAL A 21 19.74 -3.44 10.60
CA VAL A 21 18.72 -2.37 10.48
C VAL A 21 19.20 -1.24 9.57
N PHE A 22 20.47 -0.81 9.73
CA PHE A 22 21.07 0.22 8.88
C PHE A 22 21.14 -0.21 7.41
N LYS A 23 21.54 -1.46 7.13
CA LYS A 23 21.56 -2.02 5.76
C LYS A 23 20.16 -2.08 5.15
N ALA A 24 19.16 -2.47 5.92
CA ALA A 24 17.76 -2.50 5.45
C ALA A 24 17.28 -1.09 5.07
N ARG A 25 17.58 -0.08 5.90
CA ARG A 25 17.26 1.32 5.61
C ARG A 25 17.96 1.83 4.34
N ALA A 26 19.24 1.52 4.18
CA ALA A 26 19.97 1.88 2.96
C ALA A 26 19.39 1.22 1.69
N ALA A 27 18.82 0.02 1.81
CA ALA A 27 18.12 -0.64 0.70
C ALA A 27 16.82 0.10 0.34
N PHE A 28 16.08 0.65 1.33
CA PHE A 28 14.89 1.47 1.07
C PHE A 28 15.26 2.78 0.36
N ASP A 29 16.33 3.45 0.80
CA ASP A 29 16.83 4.66 0.14
C ASP A 29 17.26 4.36 -1.32
N GLN A 30 17.86 3.19 -1.56
CA GLN A 30 18.22 2.77 -2.92
C GLN A 30 16.99 2.49 -3.78
N ALA A 31 15.95 1.86 -3.23
CA ALA A 31 14.68 1.65 -3.92
C ALA A 31 14.04 2.99 -4.30
N GLY A 32 14.03 3.97 -3.36
CA GLY A 32 13.56 5.32 -3.63
C GLY A 32 14.26 5.97 -4.80
N ARG A 33 15.61 5.96 -4.83
CA ARG A 33 16.39 6.49 -5.97
C ARG A 33 16.06 5.80 -7.30
N THR A 34 15.78 4.51 -7.28
CA THR A 34 15.39 3.77 -8.49
C THR A 34 14.02 4.24 -9.00
N ILE A 35 13.07 4.49 -8.07
CA ILE A 35 11.75 5.03 -8.42
C ILE A 35 11.87 6.45 -8.99
N ASP A 36 12.68 7.32 -8.38
CA ASP A 36 12.91 8.68 -8.86
C ASP A 36 13.49 8.69 -10.28
N LEU A 37 14.46 7.81 -10.55
CA LEU A 37 15.03 7.67 -11.90
C LEU A 37 13.98 7.19 -12.92
N PHE A 38 13.11 6.25 -12.54
CA PHE A 38 12.02 5.81 -13.40
C PHE A 38 11.02 6.94 -13.66
N LEU A 39 10.66 7.69 -12.62
CA LEU A 39 9.72 8.81 -12.72
C LEU A 39 10.31 10.07 -13.37
N SER A 40 11.60 10.06 -13.78
CA SER A 40 12.13 11.17 -14.59
C SER A 40 11.43 11.27 -15.95
N ASP A 41 10.96 10.15 -16.49
CA ASP A 41 10.31 10.05 -17.79
C ASP A 41 8.77 9.91 -17.71
N TYR A 42 8.21 9.82 -16.50
CA TYR A 42 6.78 9.59 -16.26
C TYR A 42 6.27 10.49 -15.13
N GLU A 43 5.02 10.89 -15.20
CA GLU A 43 4.37 11.72 -14.16
C GLU A 43 3.97 10.91 -12.94
N CYS A 44 3.54 9.65 -13.15
CA CYS A 44 3.16 8.77 -12.05
C CYS A 44 3.26 7.29 -12.43
N ILE A 45 3.23 6.44 -11.42
CA ILE A 45 3.10 4.98 -11.53
C ILE A 45 1.66 4.60 -11.19
N LEU A 46 1.01 3.84 -12.08
CA LEU A 46 -0.31 3.25 -11.82
C LEU A 46 -0.15 1.78 -11.42
N SER A 47 -0.78 1.40 -10.33
CA SER A 47 -0.85 -0.01 -9.89
C SER A 47 -2.20 -0.31 -9.21
N PRO A 48 -2.58 -1.59 -9.00
CA PRO A 48 -3.62 -1.91 -8.03
C PRO A 48 -3.20 -1.48 -6.62
N VAL A 49 -4.17 -1.25 -5.73
CA VAL A 49 -3.89 -1.07 -4.29
C VAL A 49 -3.71 -2.43 -3.63
N THR A 50 -4.61 -3.37 -3.91
CA THR A 50 -4.64 -4.73 -3.35
C THR A 50 -4.62 -5.76 -4.47
N ALA A 51 -4.10 -6.97 -4.21
CA ALA A 51 -4.08 -8.05 -5.19
C ALA A 51 -5.42 -8.82 -5.25
N ALA A 52 -6.30 -8.61 -4.29
CA ALA A 52 -7.61 -9.24 -4.18
C ALA A 52 -8.63 -8.28 -3.57
N PRO A 53 -9.94 -8.54 -3.71
CA PRO A 53 -10.97 -7.85 -2.95
C PRO A 53 -10.68 -7.91 -1.44
N PRO A 54 -11.28 -7.00 -0.63
CA PRO A 54 -11.08 -7.01 0.82
C PRO A 54 -11.36 -8.37 1.44
N PRO A 55 -10.54 -8.85 2.36
CA PRO A 55 -10.80 -10.10 3.07
C PRO A 55 -12.04 -9.97 3.97
N LEU A 56 -12.64 -11.10 4.32
CA LEU A 56 -13.73 -11.12 5.29
C LEU A 56 -13.26 -10.60 6.66
N ILE A 57 -14.18 -9.99 7.40
CA ILE A 57 -13.92 -9.53 8.77
C ILE A 57 -13.42 -10.71 9.61
N GLY A 58 -12.31 -10.52 10.33
CA GLY A 58 -11.66 -11.54 11.13
C GLY A 58 -10.57 -12.35 10.42
N ALA A 59 -10.50 -12.35 9.10
CA ALA A 59 -9.46 -13.07 8.36
C ALA A 59 -8.03 -12.52 8.57
N MET A 60 -7.89 -11.27 9.02
CA MET A 60 -6.62 -10.63 9.34
C MET A 60 -6.46 -10.34 10.85
N THR A 61 -6.99 -11.21 11.70
CA THR A 61 -6.76 -11.07 13.15
C THR A 61 -5.28 -11.22 13.49
N LEU A 62 -4.78 -10.42 14.44
CA LEU A 62 -3.40 -10.54 14.94
C LEU A 62 -3.24 -11.66 15.99
N ASN A 63 -4.31 -12.42 16.28
CA ASN A 63 -4.32 -13.58 17.17
C ASN A 63 -4.47 -14.90 16.40
N GLN A 64 -3.76 -15.02 15.27
CA GLN A 64 -3.72 -16.24 14.45
C GLN A 64 -2.28 -16.67 14.16
N PRO A 65 -2.04 -17.87 13.62
CA PRO A 65 -0.71 -18.30 13.18
C PRO A 65 -0.12 -17.29 12.16
N TYR A 66 1.17 -17.02 12.28
CA TYR A 66 1.87 -16.04 11.44
C TYR A 66 1.74 -16.35 9.95
N GLU A 67 1.84 -17.62 9.59
CA GLU A 67 1.78 -18.11 8.22
C GLU A 67 0.42 -17.84 7.57
N ASP A 68 -0.67 -17.92 8.34
CA ASP A 68 -2.03 -17.65 7.87
C ASP A 68 -2.27 -16.15 7.73
N PHE A 69 -1.79 -15.36 8.70
CA PHE A 69 -1.81 -13.90 8.61
C PHE A 69 -1.06 -13.40 7.37
N VAL A 70 0.17 -13.90 7.15
CA VAL A 70 1.00 -13.46 6.02
C VAL A 70 0.35 -13.75 4.67
N LYS A 71 -0.29 -14.90 4.49
CA LYS A 71 -1.01 -15.23 3.24
C LYS A 71 -2.05 -14.16 2.91
N VAL A 72 -2.87 -13.76 3.88
CA VAL A 72 -3.92 -12.75 3.68
C VAL A 72 -3.30 -11.35 3.54
N ALA A 73 -2.32 -11.02 4.36
CA ALA A 73 -1.63 -9.72 4.32
C ALA A 73 -0.93 -9.45 2.99
N MET A 74 -0.29 -10.48 2.41
CA MET A 74 0.36 -10.39 1.09
C MET A 74 -0.63 -10.13 -0.04
N MET A 75 -1.88 -10.55 0.08
CA MET A 75 -2.93 -10.22 -0.88
C MET A 75 -3.55 -8.84 -0.61
N ALA A 76 -3.55 -8.40 0.63
CA ALA A 76 -4.14 -7.12 1.02
C ALA A 76 -3.26 -5.91 0.68
N SER A 77 -1.92 -6.02 0.71
CA SER A 77 -1.04 -4.85 0.52
C SER A 77 0.28 -5.12 -0.22
N PRO A 78 0.27 -5.84 -1.35
CA PRO A 78 1.53 -6.20 -2.03
C PRO A 78 2.17 -5.00 -2.76
N PHE A 79 1.40 -3.99 -3.15
CA PHE A 79 1.86 -2.87 -3.97
C PHE A 79 2.14 -1.59 -3.18
N THR A 80 1.52 -1.42 -2.01
CA THR A 80 1.60 -0.19 -1.22
C THR A 80 2.89 -0.10 -0.39
N ALA A 81 3.45 -1.23 0.02
CA ALA A 81 4.64 -1.30 0.86
C ALA A 81 5.85 -0.59 0.25
N LEU A 82 6.02 -0.67 -1.08
CA LEU A 82 7.13 -0.03 -1.79
C LEU A 82 7.17 1.48 -1.55
N PHE A 83 6.03 2.16 -1.68
CA PHE A 83 5.95 3.62 -1.51
C PHE A 83 6.02 4.03 -0.05
N ASN A 84 5.51 3.22 0.88
CA ASN A 84 5.71 3.43 2.32
C ASN A 84 7.20 3.35 2.72
N MET A 85 7.98 2.47 2.09
CA MET A 85 9.41 2.32 2.37
C MET A 85 10.26 3.39 1.68
N SER A 86 9.91 3.79 0.46
CA SER A 86 10.66 4.76 -0.32
C SER A 86 10.31 6.22 -0.02
N GLY A 87 9.15 6.46 0.65
CA GLY A 87 8.69 7.80 1.01
C GLY A 87 8.05 8.59 -0.15
N HIS A 88 7.78 7.93 -1.29
CA HIS A 88 7.08 8.57 -2.41
C HIS A 88 5.62 8.81 -2.07
N PRO A 89 5.04 9.95 -2.50
CA PRO A 89 3.62 10.20 -2.36
C PRO A 89 2.83 9.19 -3.19
N ALA A 90 1.75 8.68 -2.59
CA ALA A 90 0.84 7.78 -3.29
C ALA A 90 -0.61 8.02 -2.84
N MET A 91 -1.54 7.88 -3.77
CA MET A 91 -2.97 7.98 -3.49
C MET A 91 -3.71 6.74 -3.99
N SER A 92 -4.84 6.44 -3.37
CA SER A 92 -5.80 5.44 -3.83
C SER A 92 -7.11 6.08 -4.18
N VAL A 93 -7.64 5.81 -5.38
CA VAL A 93 -8.93 6.31 -5.84
C VAL A 93 -9.83 5.15 -6.27
N PRO A 94 -11.15 5.15 -5.94
CA PRO A 94 -12.06 4.04 -6.19
C PRO A 94 -12.65 4.11 -7.60
N LEU A 95 -11.81 3.91 -8.63
CA LEU A 95 -12.21 4.06 -10.03
C LEU A 95 -13.08 2.91 -10.54
N HIS A 96 -12.98 1.74 -9.93
CA HIS A 96 -13.73 0.56 -10.36
C HIS A 96 -14.54 -0.03 -9.21
N TRP A 97 -15.63 -0.73 -9.56
CA TRP A 97 -16.49 -1.46 -8.64
C TRP A 97 -16.76 -2.86 -9.21
N ASN A 98 -16.53 -3.88 -8.43
CA ASN A 98 -16.77 -5.24 -8.88
C ASN A 98 -18.27 -5.58 -8.93
N ALA A 99 -18.62 -6.80 -9.39
CA ALA A 99 -20.01 -7.24 -9.49
C ALA A 99 -20.76 -7.24 -8.14
N GLN A 100 -20.03 -7.37 -7.02
CA GLN A 100 -20.57 -7.32 -5.66
C GLN A 100 -20.66 -5.88 -5.09
N GLN A 101 -20.42 -4.86 -5.94
CA GLN A 101 -20.42 -3.45 -5.54
C GLN A 101 -19.36 -3.12 -4.47
N ILE A 102 -18.24 -3.84 -4.48
CA ILE A 102 -17.09 -3.53 -3.65
C ILE A 102 -16.16 -2.61 -4.45
N PRO A 103 -15.71 -1.47 -3.88
CA PRO A 103 -14.79 -0.57 -4.57
C PRO A 103 -13.42 -1.23 -4.75
N ILE A 104 -12.85 -1.07 -5.93
CA ILE A 104 -11.50 -1.50 -6.28
C ILE A 104 -10.64 -0.24 -6.44
N GLY A 105 -9.64 -0.10 -5.59
CA GLY A 105 -8.73 1.03 -5.60
C GLY A 105 -7.70 0.94 -6.74
N ALA A 106 -7.53 2.06 -7.43
CA ALA A 106 -6.37 2.30 -8.30
C ALA A 106 -5.36 3.15 -7.53
N GLN A 107 -4.12 2.69 -7.43
CA GLN A 107 -3.04 3.43 -6.78
C GLN A 107 -2.26 4.22 -7.82
N PHE A 108 -2.04 5.50 -7.52
CA PHE A 108 -1.12 6.35 -8.27
C PHE A 108 -0.02 6.83 -7.33
N ALA A 109 1.24 6.64 -7.73
CA ALA A 109 2.39 7.12 -6.98
C ALA A 109 3.18 8.12 -7.83
N GLY A 110 3.55 9.24 -7.24
CA GLY A 110 4.24 10.35 -7.88
C GLY A 110 5.71 10.44 -7.50
N ARG A 111 6.40 11.45 -8.06
CA ARG A 111 7.76 11.82 -7.69
C ARG A 111 7.82 12.22 -6.23
N TYR A 112 8.98 12.08 -5.63
CA TYR A 112 9.19 12.48 -4.25
C TYR A 112 8.87 13.96 -4.04
N GLY A 113 7.92 14.24 -3.12
CA GLY A 113 7.47 15.60 -2.80
C GLY A 113 6.54 16.26 -3.84
N ASP A 114 6.03 15.50 -4.83
CA ASP A 114 5.14 16.00 -5.88
C ASP A 114 3.69 15.55 -5.67
N GLU A 115 3.16 15.84 -4.50
CA GLU A 115 1.75 15.58 -4.14
C GLU A 115 0.78 16.38 -5.01
N ASP A 116 1.20 17.56 -5.48
CA ASP A 116 0.36 18.45 -6.31
C ASP A 116 -0.04 17.78 -7.63
N THR A 117 0.87 17.05 -8.28
CA THR A 117 0.57 16.26 -9.48
C THR A 117 -0.50 15.20 -9.19
N LEU A 118 -0.41 14.52 -8.05
CA LEU A 118 -1.40 13.51 -7.66
C LEU A 118 -2.77 14.14 -7.36
N PHE A 119 -2.83 15.28 -6.67
CA PHE A 119 -4.09 15.98 -6.43
C PHE A 119 -4.72 16.50 -7.73
N ALA A 120 -3.92 17.03 -8.66
CA ALA A 120 -4.41 17.45 -9.96
C ALA A 120 -4.99 16.26 -10.76
N LEU A 121 -4.30 15.12 -10.75
CA LEU A 121 -4.78 13.89 -11.37
C LEU A 121 -6.06 13.38 -10.70
N ALA A 122 -6.13 13.38 -9.35
CA ALA A 122 -7.33 12.98 -8.63
C ALA A 122 -8.54 13.81 -9.00
N ALA A 123 -8.39 15.14 -9.12
CA ALA A 123 -9.45 16.03 -9.53
C ALA A 123 -9.96 15.73 -10.95
N GLN A 124 -9.07 15.45 -11.90
CA GLN A 124 -9.43 15.03 -13.26
C GLN A 124 -10.20 13.70 -13.27
N LEU A 125 -9.71 12.72 -12.51
CA LEU A 125 -10.34 11.40 -12.40
C LEU A 125 -11.73 11.48 -11.75
N GLU A 126 -11.88 12.31 -10.71
CA GLU A 126 -13.16 12.51 -10.04
C GLU A 126 -14.21 13.20 -10.96
N GLN A 127 -13.76 14.10 -11.82
CA GLN A 127 -14.61 14.70 -12.85
C GLN A 127 -15.01 13.69 -13.93
N ALA A 128 -14.06 12.87 -14.40
CA ALA A 128 -14.29 11.90 -15.47
C ALA A 128 -15.13 10.69 -15.00
N ALA A 129 -14.95 10.25 -13.78
CA ALA A 129 -15.62 9.08 -13.20
C ALA A 129 -16.05 9.34 -11.75
N PRO A 130 -17.07 10.17 -11.50
CA PRO A 130 -17.47 10.58 -10.16
C PRO A 130 -17.82 9.39 -9.24
N TRP A 131 -17.26 9.38 -8.02
CA TRP A 131 -17.50 8.33 -7.00
C TRP A 131 -18.20 8.85 -5.74
N LYS A 132 -18.42 10.16 -5.62
CA LYS A 132 -19.01 10.82 -4.43
C LYS A 132 -20.29 10.16 -3.94
N ASN A 133 -21.14 9.70 -4.86
CA ASN A 133 -22.45 9.10 -4.56
C ASN A 133 -22.45 7.57 -4.60
N LYS A 134 -21.29 6.94 -4.84
CA LYS A 134 -21.17 5.49 -4.82
C LYS A 134 -20.91 5.02 -3.39
N ARG A 135 -21.60 3.95 -2.98
CA ARG A 135 -21.42 3.30 -1.67
C ARG A 135 -21.47 1.79 -1.87
N PRO A 136 -20.73 1.02 -1.07
CA PRO A 136 -20.96 -0.42 -0.98
C PRO A 136 -22.42 -0.69 -0.63
N LYS A 137 -22.95 -1.82 -1.11
CA LYS A 137 -24.28 -2.29 -0.68
C LYS A 137 -24.10 -3.05 0.63
N ASP A 138 -25.06 -2.86 1.57
CA ASP A 138 -25.17 -3.63 2.80
C ASP A 138 -25.49 -5.10 2.49
#